data_aabca58fe012b3a93170d6828c19435d
#
_entry.id   aabca58fe012b3a93170d6828c19435d
#
_cell.length_a   1.000
_cell.length_b   1.000
_cell.length_c   1.000
_cell.angle_alpha   90.00
_cell.angle_beta   90.00
_cell.angle_gamma   90.00
#
_symmetry.space_group_name_H-M   'P 1'
#
loop_
_entity.id
_entity.type
_entity.pdbx_description
1 polymer ?
#
loop_
_entity_poly.entity_id
_entity_poly.type
_entity_poly.pdbx_seq_one_letter_code
_entity_poly.pdbx_strand_id
1 'polypeptide(L)'
;MSFSLRIASRSAGGLGGRVLNRLSKLVSVRVATRPIAALFAAGLISWGSTADRVGSDGSALWSQLTVVGGPSVAVAENWPQWRGAKLDGISGEKNLPVKWSKTENVAWRLALPGPAGATPAVWGERIFLTSVTPEGQLVAMCVSTAGKELWRKTIAEGNKDVRGDEGNSASPSPVTDGEHVWVLMGNGQLACFTVDGQEVWKFNLQERYGKLNIAFGLTASPLLDGGRLYLQLIHGEGNPATREACVVALDKLTGKELWKRDRDSDAKAECEHSYASPVLYRDGKVEYLLTHGADFVIAHSLEDGRELWRCGELNPKSNYNPTLRFVASPVAVPGLIVVPSAKNGPVFGVKPDAKGDITAVAEAFAWKRPLNTPDVPSPLVHEGLVYLCRENGNLIVMDAKTGEQIYEKRTVADRHRASPVYADGKIYLTARKGIVTVVKAGREFEILASNELGESISASPAISNGRIYIRSFDALYAIGK
;
A
#
# COMPACT_ATOMS: atom_id res chain seq x y z
N MET A 1 -25.65 -39.40 -36.43
CA MET A 1 -25.10 -39.11 -37.77
C MET A 1 -23.60 -38.89 -37.62
N SER A 2 -22.87 -39.87 -38.12
CA SER A 2 -21.42 -39.98 -38.08
C SER A 2 -20.83 -39.28 -39.30
N PHE A 3 -19.77 -38.50 -39.17
CA PHE A 3 -18.89 -38.18 -40.28
C PHE A 3 -17.43 -38.19 -39.85
N SER A 4 -16.71 -38.92 -40.67
CA SER A 4 -15.38 -39.50 -40.52
C SER A 4 -14.29 -38.54 -41.00
N LEU A 5 -13.12 -38.62 -40.33
CA LEU A 5 -11.85 -38.04 -40.71
C LEU A 5 -11.29 -38.63 -42.02
N ARG A 6 -10.63 -37.79 -42.84
CA ARG A 6 -9.66 -38.28 -43.85
C ARG A 6 -8.35 -37.54 -43.72
N ILE A 7 -7.34 -38.31 -43.42
CA ILE A 7 -5.91 -37.95 -43.48
C ILE A 7 -5.44 -38.20 -44.91
N ALA A 8 -4.70 -37.27 -45.50
CA ALA A 8 -3.94 -37.45 -46.73
C ALA A 8 -2.45 -37.28 -46.47
N SER A 9 -1.73 -38.37 -46.57
CA SER A 9 -0.30 -38.46 -46.63
C SER A 9 0.21 -38.21 -48.06
N ARG A 10 1.34 -37.53 -48.24
CA ARG A 10 2.22 -37.71 -49.43
C ARG A 10 3.65 -37.74 -49.00
N SER A 11 4.26 -38.81 -49.33
CA SER A 11 5.68 -39.20 -49.25
C SER A 11 6.49 -38.76 -50.45
N ALA A 12 7.76 -38.58 -50.29
CA ALA A 12 8.91 -39.07 -51.06
C ALA A 12 10.14 -38.27 -50.62
N GLY A 13 11.28 -38.78 -50.34
CA GLY A 13 12.16 -39.87 -50.65
C GLY A 13 13.53 -39.26 -50.58
N GLY A 14 14.56 -39.82 -50.08
CA GLY A 14 15.21 -41.03 -50.13
C GLY A 14 16.70 -40.87 -49.80
N LEU A 15 17.33 -41.95 -49.32
CA LEU A 15 18.75 -42.36 -49.34
C LEU A 15 19.67 -41.67 -48.28
N GLY A 16 20.23 -42.39 -47.36
CA GLY A 16 21.16 -43.44 -47.31
C GLY A 16 22.00 -43.40 -46.03
N GLY A 17 21.96 -44.41 -45.25
CA GLY A 17 22.97 -45.37 -44.95
C GLY A 17 23.84 -45.18 -43.67
N ARG A 18 23.73 -46.21 -42.84
CA ARG A 18 24.71 -46.82 -41.92
C ARG A 18 24.74 -46.40 -40.44
N VAL A 19 24.10 -47.25 -39.63
CA VAL A 19 24.58 -48.08 -38.51
C VAL A 19 25.91 -47.64 -37.85
N LEU A 20 25.81 -47.36 -36.55
CA LEU A 20 26.61 -48.07 -35.53
C LEU A 20 26.16 -47.74 -34.10
N ASN A 21 25.88 -48.81 -33.39
CA ASN A 21 25.75 -48.95 -31.95
C ASN A 21 26.89 -48.33 -31.15
N ARG A 22 26.59 -47.70 -30.02
CA ARG A 22 27.31 -48.00 -28.76
C ARG A 22 26.83 -47.15 -27.56
N LEU A 23 26.42 -47.89 -26.54
CA LEU A 23 26.70 -47.73 -25.12
C LEU A 23 26.06 -46.54 -24.33
N SER A 24 25.06 -46.94 -23.57
CA SER A 24 24.61 -46.35 -22.31
C SER A 24 25.76 -45.95 -21.38
N LYS A 25 25.79 -44.69 -20.96
CA LYS A 25 26.40 -44.30 -19.69
C LYS A 25 25.37 -43.48 -18.92
N LEU A 26 24.86 -44.11 -17.87
CA LEU A 26 24.19 -43.47 -16.74
C LEU A 26 25.17 -42.48 -16.08
N VAL A 27 24.88 -41.19 -16.16
CA VAL A 27 25.52 -40.20 -15.30
C VAL A 27 24.60 -39.96 -14.13
N SER A 28 24.93 -40.51 -12.99
CA SER A 28 24.30 -40.19 -11.71
C SER A 28 24.78 -38.80 -11.26
N VAL A 29 23.89 -37.80 -11.31
CA VAL A 29 24.16 -36.50 -10.69
C VAL A 29 23.88 -36.65 -9.19
N ARG A 30 24.91 -36.68 -8.38
CA ARG A 30 24.81 -36.51 -6.94
C ARG A 30 24.53 -35.04 -6.65
N VAL A 31 23.32 -34.72 -6.21
CA VAL A 31 22.98 -33.43 -5.64
C VAL A 31 23.62 -33.37 -4.25
N ALA A 32 24.63 -32.52 -4.12
CA ALA A 32 25.24 -32.23 -2.81
C ALA A 32 24.32 -31.22 -2.08
N THR A 33 23.54 -31.70 -1.16
CA THR A 33 22.84 -30.86 -0.18
C THR A 33 23.86 -30.38 0.85
N ARG A 34 24.18 -29.09 0.81
CA ARG A 34 24.84 -28.39 1.91
C ARG A 34 23.82 -28.06 3.00
N PRO A 35 24.06 -28.38 4.28
CA PRO A 35 23.17 -27.97 5.33
C PRO A 35 23.37 -26.46 5.61
N ILE A 36 22.25 -25.71 5.59
CA ILE A 36 22.18 -24.35 6.12
C ILE A 36 22.30 -24.47 7.64
N ALA A 37 23.39 -23.98 8.19
CA ALA A 37 23.58 -23.87 9.64
C ALA A 37 22.68 -22.74 10.16
N ALA A 38 21.53 -23.09 10.74
CA ALA A 38 20.78 -22.19 11.58
C ALA A 38 21.53 -22.00 12.90
N LEU A 39 21.97 -20.79 13.18
CA LEU A 39 22.47 -20.41 14.50
C LEU A 39 21.31 -20.42 15.49
N PHE A 40 21.19 -21.50 16.25
CA PHE A 40 20.44 -21.51 17.49
C PHE A 40 21.31 -20.91 18.59
N ALA A 41 20.90 -19.76 19.13
CA ALA A 41 21.46 -19.27 20.38
C ALA A 41 21.12 -20.26 21.49
N ALA A 42 22.15 -20.93 22.00
CA ALA A 42 22.03 -21.92 23.06
C ALA A 42 21.68 -21.23 24.39
N GLY A 43 20.43 -21.39 24.83
CA GLY A 43 20.08 -21.26 26.23
C GLY A 43 20.56 -22.52 26.96
N LEU A 44 21.46 -22.36 27.92
CA LEU A 44 21.93 -23.42 28.81
C LEU A 44 20.76 -24.02 29.61
N ILE A 45 20.35 -25.23 29.27
CA ILE A 45 19.48 -26.04 30.11
C ILE A 45 20.40 -26.92 30.98
N SER A 46 20.50 -26.62 32.27
CA SER A 46 21.12 -27.49 33.26
C SER A 46 20.13 -28.60 33.60
N TRP A 47 20.49 -29.85 33.28
CA TRP A 47 19.78 -31.03 33.75
C TRP A 47 20.29 -31.38 35.14
N GLY A 48 19.47 -31.10 36.16
CA GLY A 48 19.64 -31.69 37.47
C GLY A 48 18.88 -33.02 37.53
N SER A 49 19.57 -34.12 37.51
CA SER A 49 19.00 -35.45 37.77
C SER A 49 18.83 -35.64 39.29
N THR A 50 17.61 -35.66 39.78
CA THR A 50 17.28 -36.28 41.06
C THR A 50 16.34 -37.45 40.79
N ALA A 51 16.88 -38.65 40.98
CA ALA A 51 16.07 -39.84 41.06
C ALA A 51 15.39 -39.87 42.43
N ASP A 52 14.06 -39.88 42.45
CA ASP A 52 13.32 -40.22 43.65
C ASP A 52 12.05 -41.04 43.32
N ARG A 53 12.09 -42.17 43.92
CA ARG A 53 11.09 -43.20 44.31
C ARG A 53 9.69 -43.10 43.76
N VAL A 54 9.31 -44.14 43.08
CA VAL A 54 7.94 -44.47 42.66
C VAL A 54 7.09 -44.83 43.92
N GLY A 55 6.07 -44.05 44.22
CA GLY A 55 5.01 -44.40 45.16
C GLY A 55 3.88 -45.16 44.46
N SER A 56 3.36 -46.14 45.14
CA SER A 56 2.47 -47.18 44.63
C SER A 56 0.95 -46.84 44.54
N ASP A 57 0.60 -45.62 44.19
CA ASP A 57 -0.81 -45.21 44.14
C ASP A 57 -1.22 -44.36 42.96
N GLY A 58 -0.74 -44.64 41.81
CA GLY A 58 -1.31 -44.36 40.47
C GLY A 58 -1.96 -42.95 40.23
N SER A 59 -1.65 -41.93 41.01
CA SER A 59 -2.15 -40.54 40.75
C SER A 59 -1.04 -39.72 40.05
N ALA A 60 -1.23 -39.45 38.76
CA ALA A 60 -0.34 -38.59 37.98
C ALA A 60 -0.62 -37.12 38.40
N LEU A 61 0.30 -36.57 39.18
CA LEU A 61 0.38 -35.12 39.42
C LEU A 61 1.00 -34.46 38.16
N TRP A 62 0.17 -33.77 37.37
CA TRP A 62 0.64 -32.86 36.35
C TRP A 62 1.20 -31.60 37.03
N SER A 63 2.52 -31.54 37.18
CA SER A 63 3.17 -30.28 37.54
C SER A 63 3.01 -29.29 36.40
N GLN A 64 2.33 -28.16 36.68
CA GLN A 64 2.24 -27.03 35.76
C GLN A 64 3.67 -26.47 35.54
N LEU A 65 4.21 -26.71 34.37
CA LEU A 65 5.39 -25.98 33.87
C LEU A 65 5.00 -24.54 33.65
N THR A 66 5.31 -23.68 34.61
CA THR A 66 5.24 -22.23 34.40
C THR A 66 6.41 -21.86 33.50
N VAL A 67 6.13 -21.70 32.21
CA VAL A 67 7.09 -21.07 31.29
C VAL A 67 7.19 -19.61 31.70
N VAL A 68 8.25 -19.24 32.40
CA VAL A 68 8.61 -17.85 32.61
C VAL A 68 9.02 -17.30 31.25
N GLY A 69 8.10 -16.61 30.59
CA GLY A 69 8.35 -15.92 29.33
C GLY A 69 9.48 -14.91 29.54
N GLY A 70 10.63 -15.15 28.95
CA GLY A 70 11.64 -14.10 28.77
C GLY A 70 11.01 -12.92 28.01
N PRO A 71 11.62 -11.72 28.07
CA PRO A 71 11.11 -10.57 27.32
C PRO A 71 10.99 -10.97 25.85
N SER A 72 9.76 -10.98 25.32
CA SER A 72 9.54 -11.17 23.90
C SER A 72 10.23 -10.01 23.19
N VAL A 73 11.29 -10.28 22.48
CA VAL A 73 11.88 -9.30 21.56
C VAL A 73 10.78 -9.06 20.53
N ALA A 74 10.17 -7.88 20.57
CA ALA A 74 9.20 -7.49 19.58
C ALA A 74 9.90 -7.54 18.22
N VAL A 75 9.44 -8.42 17.32
CA VAL A 75 9.94 -8.44 15.95
C VAL A 75 9.48 -7.15 15.32
N ALA A 76 10.42 -6.35 14.86
CA ALA A 76 10.14 -5.08 14.19
C ALA A 76 9.19 -5.30 13.01
N GLU A 77 8.11 -4.53 12.95
CA GLU A 77 7.13 -4.61 11.88
C GLU A 77 7.65 -3.88 10.64
N ASN A 78 7.57 -4.49 9.46
CA ASN A 78 7.86 -3.83 8.21
C ASN A 78 6.70 -2.92 7.76
N TRP A 79 7.04 -1.83 7.05
CA TRP A 79 6.08 -0.94 6.38
C TRP A 79 6.32 -0.98 4.87
N PRO A 80 5.96 -2.08 4.18
CA PRO A 80 6.47 -2.41 2.84
C PRO A 80 5.91 -1.56 1.70
N GLN A 81 4.84 -0.83 1.94
CA GLN A 81 4.12 -0.04 0.94
C GLN A 81 3.28 1.05 1.59
N TRP A 82 2.68 1.92 0.78
CA TRP A 82 1.78 2.94 1.26
C TRP A 82 0.70 2.35 2.15
N ARG A 83 0.52 2.90 3.35
CA ARG A 83 -0.38 2.45 4.43
C ARG A 83 -0.01 1.08 5.05
N GLY A 84 1.25 0.65 4.92
CA GLY A 84 1.77 -0.54 5.61
C GLY A 84 1.40 -1.87 4.97
N ALA A 85 1.70 -2.95 5.66
CA ALA A 85 1.58 -4.32 5.13
C ALA A 85 0.13 -4.70 4.79
N LYS A 86 -0.85 -4.18 5.52
CA LYS A 86 -2.28 -4.45 5.32
C LYS A 86 -3.04 -3.36 4.57
N LEU A 87 -2.36 -2.30 4.13
CA LEU A 87 -2.95 -1.14 3.43
C LEU A 87 -3.99 -0.37 4.27
N ASP A 88 -3.99 -0.54 5.57
CA ASP A 88 -4.98 0.03 6.51
C ASP A 88 -4.46 1.23 7.31
N GLY A 89 -3.15 1.49 7.27
CA GLY A 89 -2.51 2.57 8.01
C GLY A 89 -2.29 2.25 9.49
N ILE A 90 -2.27 0.96 9.85
CA ILE A 90 -2.15 0.49 11.23
C ILE A 90 -0.78 -0.18 11.41
N SER A 91 -0.08 0.18 12.49
CA SER A 91 1.10 -0.51 12.97
C SER A 91 0.84 -1.17 14.32
N GLY A 92 1.40 -2.36 14.50
CA GLY A 92 1.45 -3.08 15.75
C GLY A 92 2.56 -2.62 16.71
N GLU A 93 3.44 -1.73 16.27
CA GLU A 93 4.56 -1.21 17.07
C GLU A 93 4.09 -0.53 18.34
N LYS A 94 4.88 -0.65 19.40
CA LYS A 94 4.58 -0.14 20.73
C LYS A 94 5.67 0.81 21.22
N ASN A 95 5.37 1.54 22.32
CA ASN A 95 6.28 2.47 22.98
C ASN A 95 6.78 3.60 22.07
N LEU A 96 5.95 3.99 21.10
CA LEU A 96 6.25 5.08 20.19
C LEU A 96 6.19 6.44 20.89
N PRO A 97 7.05 7.39 20.52
CA PRO A 97 7.09 8.72 21.12
C PRO A 97 5.76 9.46 20.89
N VAL A 98 5.33 10.17 21.94
CA VAL A 98 4.17 11.08 21.89
C VAL A 98 4.62 12.50 21.59
N LYS A 99 5.76 12.91 22.19
CA LYS A 99 6.30 14.26 22.07
C LYS A 99 7.66 14.25 21.39
N TRP A 100 7.83 15.18 20.46
CA TRP A 100 9.10 15.47 19.81
C TRP A 100 9.12 16.91 19.28
N SER A 101 10.29 17.39 18.91
CA SER A 101 10.51 18.67 18.25
C SER A 101 11.52 18.50 17.12
N LYS A 102 12.10 19.57 16.61
CA LYS A 102 13.21 19.50 15.63
C LYS A 102 14.45 18.79 16.17
N THR A 103 14.64 18.75 17.48
CA THR A 103 15.84 18.23 18.13
C THR A 103 15.56 17.22 19.24
N GLU A 104 14.38 17.22 19.83
CA GLU A 104 14.00 16.30 20.89
C GLU A 104 13.34 15.05 20.30
N ASN A 105 13.71 13.86 20.77
CA ASN A 105 13.22 12.56 20.30
C ASN A 105 13.35 12.35 18.79
N VAL A 106 14.34 12.98 18.15
CA VAL A 106 14.75 12.76 16.77
C VAL A 106 16.06 11.96 16.80
N ALA A 107 15.99 10.69 16.39
CA ALA A 107 17.19 9.85 16.29
C ALA A 107 18.15 10.39 15.23
N TRP A 108 17.60 10.81 14.09
CA TRP A 108 18.35 11.48 13.03
C TRP A 108 17.44 12.23 12.06
N ARG A 109 18.01 13.17 11.31
CA ARG A 109 17.44 13.89 10.18
C ARG A 109 18.38 13.76 8.98
N LEU A 110 17.92 13.24 7.88
CA LEU A 110 18.66 13.16 6.62
C LEU A 110 18.06 14.14 5.61
N ALA A 111 18.88 15.08 5.12
CA ALA A 111 18.47 15.97 4.04
C ALA A 111 18.22 15.19 2.76
N LEU A 112 17.13 15.51 2.07
CA LEU A 112 16.74 14.88 0.80
C LEU A 112 17.04 15.81 -0.38
N PRO A 113 17.18 15.28 -1.61
CA PRO A 113 17.48 16.11 -2.79
C PRO A 113 16.40 17.16 -3.08
N GLY A 114 15.14 16.85 -2.75
CA GLY A 114 14.02 17.76 -2.96
C GLY A 114 12.67 17.14 -2.61
N PRO A 115 11.56 17.81 -2.94
CA PRO A 115 10.24 17.47 -2.46
C PRO A 115 9.68 16.18 -3.09
N ALA A 116 8.82 15.49 -2.35
CA ALA A 116 7.88 14.49 -2.84
C ALA A 116 6.77 14.24 -1.80
N GLY A 117 5.62 13.74 -2.27
CA GLY A 117 4.49 13.32 -1.42
C GLY A 117 4.52 11.85 -1.01
N ALA A 118 5.52 11.09 -1.46
CA ALA A 118 5.61 9.65 -1.26
C ALA A 118 5.86 9.26 0.21
N THR A 119 5.08 8.32 0.74
CA THR A 119 5.35 7.67 2.02
C THR A 119 6.57 6.75 1.88
N PRO A 120 7.50 6.74 2.83
CA PRO A 120 8.62 5.79 2.82
C PRO A 120 8.14 4.34 2.93
N ALA A 121 8.75 3.42 2.18
CA ALA A 121 8.61 1.99 2.40
C ALA A 121 9.78 1.48 3.25
N VAL A 122 9.50 0.69 4.28
CA VAL A 122 10.51 0.20 5.23
C VAL A 122 10.48 -1.32 5.28
N TRP A 123 11.67 -1.93 5.12
CA TRP A 123 11.84 -3.37 5.29
C TRP A 123 13.19 -3.68 5.97
N GLY A 124 13.12 -4.32 7.12
CA GLY A 124 14.30 -4.57 7.94
C GLY A 124 15.04 -3.27 8.26
N GLU A 125 16.29 -3.17 7.87
CA GLU A 125 17.11 -1.98 8.08
C GLU A 125 17.17 -1.01 6.89
N ARG A 126 16.24 -1.13 5.92
CA ARG A 126 16.23 -0.33 4.69
C ARG A 126 14.95 0.48 4.57
N ILE A 127 15.10 1.72 4.13
CA ILE A 127 14.04 2.69 3.87
C ILE A 127 14.16 3.11 2.41
N PHE A 128 13.09 2.91 1.64
CA PHE A 128 13.03 3.26 0.22
C PHE A 128 12.19 4.52 0.03
N LEU A 129 12.69 5.42 -0.80
CA LEU A 129 12.13 6.74 -1.05
C LEU A 129 12.17 7.09 -2.53
N THR A 130 11.32 8.01 -2.94
CA THR A 130 11.43 8.76 -4.20
C THR A 130 11.70 10.22 -3.90
N SER A 131 12.34 10.95 -4.81
CA SER A 131 12.60 12.39 -4.67
C SER A 131 12.77 13.03 -6.05
N VAL A 132 12.75 14.36 -6.08
CA VAL A 132 13.09 15.19 -7.23
C VAL A 132 14.36 15.95 -6.89
N THR A 133 15.36 15.96 -7.79
CA THR A 133 16.53 16.81 -7.61
C THR A 133 16.26 18.26 -8.06
N PRO A 134 17.11 19.23 -7.66
CA PRO A 134 16.99 20.61 -8.17
C PRO A 134 17.02 20.73 -9.69
N GLU A 135 17.70 19.79 -10.37
CA GLU A 135 17.80 19.71 -11.83
C GLU A 135 16.56 19.05 -12.48
N GLY A 136 15.56 18.65 -11.69
CA GLY A 136 14.33 18.01 -12.17
C GLY A 136 14.47 16.51 -12.46
N GLN A 137 15.54 15.86 -12.00
CA GLN A 137 15.67 14.41 -12.09
C GLN A 137 14.78 13.71 -11.07
N LEU A 138 14.15 12.62 -11.47
CA LEU A 138 13.35 11.74 -10.65
C LEU A 138 14.23 10.60 -10.14
N VAL A 139 14.40 10.52 -8.82
CA VAL A 139 15.32 9.57 -8.20
C VAL A 139 14.61 8.62 -7.24
N ALA A 140 15.08 7.37 -7.23
CA ALA A 140 14.83 6.42 -6.16
C ALA A 140 16.04 6.36 -5.22
N MET A 141 15.80 6.20 -3.94
CA MET A 141 16.83 6.17 -2.90
C MET A 141 16.57 5.02 -1.93
N CYS A 142 17.65 4.46 -1.42
CA CYS A 142 17.64 3.60 -0.24
C CYS A 142 18.48 4.24 0.86
N VAL A 143 17.89 4.30 2.04
CA VAL A 143 18.51 4.84 3.26
C VAL A 143 18.47 3.74 4.31
N SER A 144 19.52 3.60 5.12
CA SER A 144 19.47 2.70 6.28
C SER A 144 18.61 3.27 7.41
N THR A 145 18.09 2.42 8.29
CA THR A 145 17.40 2.86 9.52
C THR A 145 18.30 3.65 10.48
N ALA A 146 19.61 3.66 10.23
CA ALA A 146 20.58 4.52 10.91
C ALA A 146 20.75 5.90 10.24
N GLY A 147 19.98 6.22 9.20
CA GLY A 147 20.00 7.54 8.54
C GLY A 147 21.11 7.74 7.51
N LYS A 148 21.74 6.65 7.04
CA LYS A 148 22.78 6.72 6.01
C LYS A 148 22.21 6.39 4.64
N GLU A 149 22.45 7.24 3.62
CA GLU A 149 22.15 6.91 2.23
C GLU A 149 23.00 5.70 1.79
N LEU A 150 22.35 4.66 1.31
CA LEU A 150 22.99 3.43 0.81
C LEU A 150 23.19 3.48 -0.69
N TRP A 151 22.16 3.94 -1.42
CA TRP A 151 22.24 4.18 -2.85
C TRP A 151 21.17 5.17 -3.31
N ARG A 152 21.45 5.80 -4.47
CA ARG A 152 20.54 6.68 -5.20
C ARG A 152 20.62 6.35 -6.69
N LYS A 153 19.47 6.30 -7.36
CA LYS A 153 19.36 6.01 -8.80
C LYS A 153 18.46 7.02 -9.47
N THR A 154 18.92 7.61 -10.56
CA THR A 154 18.07 8.40 -11.46
C THR A 154 17.19 7.44 -12.25
N ILE A 155 15.87 7.60 -12.12
CA ILE A 155 14.86 6.76 -12.77
C ILE A 155 14.45 7.38 -14.11
N ALA A 156 14.23 8.70 -14.09
CA ALA A 156 13.81 9.47 -15.26
C ALA A 156 14.15 10.94 -15.07
N GLU A 157 13.94 11.70 -16.12
CA GLU A 157 13.94 13.17 -16.14
C GLU A 157 12.53 13.70 -16.40
N GLY A 158 12.34 15.00 -16.26
CA GLY A 158 11.06 15.65 -16.56
C GLY A 158 10.08 15.64 -15.41
N ASN A 159 10.51 16.16 -14.26
CA ASN A 159 9.60 16.47 -13.18
C ASN A 159 8.52 17.44 -13.64
N LYS A 160 7.28 17.20 -13.21
CA LYS A 160 6.17 18.13 -13.37
C LYS A 160 5.63 18.47 -11.98
N ASP A 161 5.85 19.70 -11.56
CA ASP A 161 5.22 20.26 -10.37
C ASP A 161 3.77 20.64 -10.68
N VAL A 162 2.90 20.42 -9.71
CA VAL A 162 1.48 20.70 -9.83
C VAL A 162 1.08 21.72 -8.78
N ARG A 163 0.55 22.88 -9.22
CA ARG A 163 0.12 23.99 -8.37
C ARG A 163 1.16 24.34 -7.28
N GLY A 164 2.43 24.36 -7.67
CA GLY A 164 3.55 24.73 -6.81
C GLY A 164 3.86 23.76 -5.69
N ASP A 165 2.90 23.45 -4.84
CA ASP A 165 3.13 22.63 -3.64
C ASP A 165 2.14 21.45 -3.48
N GLU A 166 1.25 21.22 -4.43
CA GLU A 166 0.24 20.16 -4.32
C GLU A 166 0.84 18.75 -4.53
N GLY A 167 1.77 18.59 -5.46
CA GLY A 167 2.45 17.36 -5.76
C GLY A 167 3.47 17.49 -6.87
N ASN A 168 4.15 16.41 -7.17
CA ASN A 168 5.12 16.33 -8.26
C ASN A 168 5.25 14.89 -8.77
N SER A 169 6.13 14.68 -9.75
CA SER A 169 6.31 13.35 -10.37
C SER A 169 6.94 12.29 -9.45
N ALA A 170 7.41 12.64 -8.24
CA ALA A 170 7.89 11.68 -7.24
C ALA A 170 6.86 11.39 -6.14
N SER A 171 5.57 11.67 -6.38
CA SER A 171 4.49 11.48 -5.39
C SER A 171 4.06 10.03 -5.16
N PRO A 172 4.07 9.09 -6.14
CA PRO A 172 3.75 7.70 -5.85
C PRO A 172 4.75 7.09 -4.86
N SER A 173 4.23 6.34 -3.88
CA SER A 173 5.06 5.68 -2.86
C SER A 173 5.71 4.42 -3.43
N PRO A 174 6.97 4.12 -3.07
CA PRO A 174 7.62 2.85 -3.41
C PRO A 174 6.96 1.68 -2.68
N VAL A 175 7.13 0.48 -3.21
CA VAL A 175 6.72 -0.77 -2.57
C VAL A 175 7.88 -1.77 -2.57
N THR A 176 7.96 -2.65 -1.58
CA THR A 176 9.04 -3.63 -1.44
C THR A 176 8.55 -4.95 -0.85
N ASP A 177 9.20 -6.05 -1.22
CA ASP A 177 9.02 -7.37 -0.61
C ASP A 177 10.24 -7.82 0.24
N GLY A 178 11.21 -6.91 0.39
CA GLY A 178 12.46 -7.19 1.12
C GLY A 178 13.59 -7.76 0.26
N GLU A 179 13.30 -8.20 -0.97
CA GLU A 179 14.29 -8.61 -1.98
C GLU A 179 14.38 -7.58 -3.10
N HIS A 180 13.24 -7.00 -3.46
CA HIS A 180 13.09 -6.00 -4.52
C HIS A 180 12.35 -4.76 -4.04
N VAL A 181 12.52 -3.68 -4.76
CA VAL A 181 11.75 -2.44 -4.62
C VAL A 181 11.23 -1.99 -5.98
N TRP A 182 9.95 -1.64 -6.01
CA TRP A 182 9.29 -1.08 -7.20
C TRP A 182 9.00 0.38 -6.96
N VAL A 183 9.34 1.20 -7.93
CA VAL A 183 9.11 2.65 -7.91
C VAL A 183 8.37 3.08 -9.17
N LEU A 184 7.29 3.82 -8.96
CA LEU A 184 6.52 4.46 -10.01
C LEU A 184 6.73 5.98 -9.92
N MET A 185 6.97 6.62 -11.05
CA MET A 185 7.06 8.07 -11.14
C MET A 185 5.81 8.64 -11.84
N GLY A 186 5.43 9.85 -11.48
CA GLY A 186 4.24 10.51 -12.01
C GLY A 186 4.26 10.75 -13.53
N ASN A 187 5.42 10.65 -14.16
CA ASN A 187 5.58 10.67 -15.62
C ASN A 187 5.40 9.28 -16.27
N GLY A 188 4.96 8.28 -15.49
CA GLY A 188 4.70 6.92 -15.97
C GLY A 188 5.91 5.99 -15.97
N GLN A 189 7.10 6.45 -15.58
CA GLN A 189 8.25 5.56 -15.48
C GLN A 189 8.11 4.60 -14.31
N LEU A 190 8.11 3.30 -14.58
CA LEU A 190 8.05 2.23 -13.59
C LEU A 190 9.34 1.42 -13.64
N ALA A 191 9.94 1.15 -12.48
CA ALA A 191 11.19 0.42 -12.38
C ALA A 191 11.18 -0.54 -11.18
N CYS A 192 11.87 -1.67 -11.35
CA CYS A 192 12.17 -2.65 -10.32
C CYS A 192 13.68 -2.68 -10.09
N PHE A 193 14.09 -2.63 -8.83
CA PHE A 193 15.47 -2.80 -8.41
C PHE A 193 15.56 -3.91 -7.37
N THR A 194 16.71 -4.56 -7.25
CA THR A 194 17.03 -5.28 -6.02
C THR A 194 17.14 -4.29 -4.86
N VAL A 195 17.00 -4.75 -3.63
CA VAL A 195 17.19 -3.89 -2.44
C VAL A 195 18.59 -3.26 -2.36
N ASP A 196 19.57 -3.80 -3.09
CA ASP A 196 20.93 -3.25 -3.23
C ASP A 196 21.07 -2.24 -4.39
N GLY A 197 19.98 -1.94 -5.10
CA GLY A 197 19.93 -0.91 -6.14
C GLY A 197 20.39 -1.37 -7.52
N GLN A 198 20.42 -2.67 -7.82
CA GLN A 198 20.62 -3.18 -9.16
C GLN A 198 19.29 -3.14 -9.93
N GLU A 199 19.27 -2.54 -11.12
CA GLU A 199 18.08 -2.51 -11.97
C GLU A 199 17.77 -3.93 -12.46
N VAL A 200 16.52 -4.37 -12.24
CA VAL A 200 16.02 -5.66 -12.72
C VAL A 200 15.25 -5.45 -14.02
N TRP A 201 14.35 -4.49 -14.04
CA TRP A 201 13.64 -4.06 -15.24
C TRP A 201 13.11 -2.63 -15.07
N LYS A 202 12.88 -1.97 -16.21
CA LYS A 202 12.34 -0.62 -16.28
C LYS A 202 11.60 -0.41 -17.59
N PHE A 203 10.45 0.28 -17.57
CA PHE A 203 9.75 0.74 -18.75
C PHE A 203 8.80 1.91 -18.42
N ASN A 204 8.34 2.62 -19.43
CA ASN A 204 7.35 3.67 -19.25
C ASN A 204 5.94 3.12 -19.50
N LEU A 205 5.02 3.32 -18.56
CA LEU A 205 3.61 2.90 -18.67
C LEU A 205 2.95 3.48 -19.92
N GLN A 206 3.32 4.70 -20.32
CA GLN A 206 2.74 5.38 -21.49
C GLN A 206 3.08 4.70 -22.81
N GLU A 207 4.19 3.94 -22.89
CA GLU A 207 4.56 3.16 -24.07
C GLU A 207 3.66 1.93 -24.24
N ARG A 208 3.06 1.42 -23.15
CA ARG A 208 2.19 0.24 -23.17
C ARG A 208 0.70 0.56 -23.11
N TYR A 209 0.33 1.61 -22.36
CA TYR A 209 -1.06 1.89 -21.99
C TYR A 209 -1.56 3.24 -22.47
N GLY A 210 -0.80 3.90 -23.35
CA GLY A 210 -1.16 5.21 -23.87
C GLY A 210 -0.78 6.36 -22.94
N LYS A 211 -0.97 7.57 -23.44
CA LYS A 211 -0.57 8.81 -22.77
C LYS A 211 -1.41 9.04 -21.52
N LEU A 212 -0.73 9.23 -20.39
CA LEU A 212 -1.39 9.57 -19.13
C LEU A 212 -1.83 11.03 -19.14
N ASN A 213 -3.12 11.25 -19.25
CA ASN A 213 -3.74 12.58 -19.16
C ASN A 213 -4.44 12.73 -17.80
N ILE A 214 -3.66 13.16 -16.79
CA ILE A 214 -4.11 13.40 -15.43
C ILE A 214 -3.74 14.83 -15.05
N ALA A 215 -4.74 15.67 -14.73
CA ALA A 215 -4.55 17.10 -14.53
C ALA A 215 -3.45 17.44 -13.49
N PHE A 216 -3.38 16.69 -12.40
CA PHE A 216 -2.40 16.89 -11.31
C PHE A 216 -1.33 15.79 -11.24
N GLY A 217 -1.08 15.08 -12.35
CA GLY A 217 -0.09 14.02 -12.44
C GLY A 217 -0.54 12.71 -11.78
N LEU A 218 0.15 11.62 -12.10
CA LEU A 218 -0.10 10.31 -11.50
C LEU A 218 0.48 10.28 -10.09
N THR A 219 -0.37 10.12 -9.07
CA THR A 219 0.02 10.01 -7.65
C THR A 219 -0.37 8.67 -7.04
N ALA A 220 -1.18 7.87 -7.73
CA ALA A 220 -1.55 6.52 -7.31
C ALA A 220 -0.30 5.66 -7.11
N SER A 221 -0.14 5.10 -5.91
CA SER A 221 0.94 4.18 -5.61
C SER A 221 0.63 2.79 -6.15
N PRO A 222 1.64 2.02 -6.62
CA PRO A 222 1.46 0.61 -6.91
C PRO A 222 1.00 -0.16 -5.66
N LEU A 223 0.33 -1.28 -5.87
CA LEU A 223 0.01 -2.25 -4.82
C LEU A 223 0.74 -3.55 -5.11
N LEU A 224 1.49 -4.04 -4.14
CA LEU A 224 2.19 -5.31 -4.20
C LEU A 224 1.44 -6.37 -3.39
N ASP A 225 1.08 -7.49 -4.03
CA ASP A 225 0.52 -8.67 -3.38
C ASP A 225 1.02 -9.94 -4.03
N GLY A 226 1.63 -10.80 -3.23
CA GLY A 226 2.21 -12.06 -3.71
C GLY A 226 3.21 -11.86 -4.85
N GLY A 227 2.93 -12.46 -6.00
CA GLY A 227 3.73 -12.35 -7.22
C GLY A 227 3.34 -11.19 -8.15
N ARG A 228 2.42 -10.32 -7.75
CA ARG A 228 1.78 -9.34 -8.63
C ARG A 228 1.96 -7.91 -8.16
N LEU A 229 2.11 -7.03 -9.13
CA LEU A 229 2.08 -5.58 -8.95
C LEU A 229 0.82 -5.04 -9.64
N TYR A 230 -0.08 -4.42 -8.87
CA TYR A 230 -1.32 -3.85 -9.40
C TYR A 230 -1.20 -2.34 -9.56
N LEU A 231 -1.72 -1.83 -10.67
CA LEU A 231 -1.74 -0.42 -11.02
C LEU A 231 -3.17 -0.01 -11.40
N GLN A 232 -3.63 1.13 -10.93
CA GLN A 232 -4.82 1.79 -11.48
C GLN A 232 -4.40 3.05 -12.24
N LEU A 233 -4.74 3.09 -13.52
CA LEU A 233 -4.47 4.19 -14.43
C LEU A 233 -5.82 4.78 -14.83
N ILE A 234 -6.37 5.66 -13.98
CA ILE A 234 -7.70 6.22 -14.16
C ILE A 234 -7.54 7.69 -14.56
N HIS A 235 -7.75 7.93 -15.82
CA HIS A 235 -7.62 9.24 -16.46
C HIS A 235 -8.52 9.34 -17.69
N GLY A 236 -8.64 10.50 -18.29
CA GLY A 236 -9.40 10.72 -19.50
C GLY A 236 -9.24 12.13 -20.04
N GLU A 237 -9.69 12.34 -21.28
CA GLU A 237 -9.65 13.63 -21.96
C GLU A 237 -11.05 14.29 -22.10
N GLY A 238 -12.05 13.79 -21.37
CA GLY A 238 -13.43 14.23 -21.54
C GLY A 238 -14.13 13.60 -22.77
N ASN A 239 -13.45 12.74 -23.50
CA ASN A 239 -14.01 12.04 -24.65
C ASN A 239 -14.24 10.56 -24.30
N PRO A 240 -15.50 10.10 -24.18
CA PRO A 240 -15.81 8.70 -23.87
C PRO A 240 -15.23 7.70 -24.86
N ALA A 241 -15.00 8.10 -26.11
CA ALA A 241 -14.47 7.22 -27.15
C ALA A 241 -12.95 6.99 -27.05
N THR A 242 -12.23 7.85 -26.31
CA THR A 242 -10.77 7.80 -26.18
C THR A 242 -10.31 7.48 -24.76
N ARG A 243 -11.19 7.00 -23.90
CA ARG A 243 -10.86 6.64 -22.51
C ARG A 243 -9.81 5.55 -22.48
N GLU A 244 -8.67 5.90 -21.89
CA GLU A 244 -7.54 4.99 -21.70
C GLU A 244 -7.47 4.47 -20.26
N ALA A 245 -8.48 4.78 -19.41
CA ALA A 245 -8.53 4.33 -18.04
C ALA A 245 -8.53 2.81 -17.95
N CYS A 246 -7.57 2.25 -17.23
CA CYS A 246 -7.45 0.82 -17.06
C CYS A 246 -6.90 0.43 -15.70
N VAL A 247 -7.07 -0.85 -15.39
CA VAL A 247 -6.47 -1.55 -14.25
C VAL A 247 -5.56 -2.64 -14.79
N VAL A 248 -4.36 -2.74 -14.25
CA VAL A 248 -3.32 -3.63 -14.77
C VAL A 248 -2.75 -4.46 -13.63
N ALA A 249 -2.53 -5.74 -13.87
CA ALA A 249 -1.67 -6.58 -13.04
C ALA A 249 -0.42 -6.98 -13.84
N LEU A 250 0.73 -6.79 -13.23
CA LEU A 250 2.03 -7.17 -13.76
C LEU A 250 2.63 -8.28 -12.91
N ASP A 251 3.38 -9.18 -13.54
CA ASP A 251 4.32 -10.03 -12.84
C ASP A 251 5.41 -9.16 -12.22
N LYS A 252 5.58 -9.23 -10.93
CA LYS A 252 6.48 -8.33 -10.20
C LYS A 252 7.95 -8.47 -10.60
N LEU A 253 8.40 -9.69 -10.95
CA LEU A 253 9.81 -9.96 -11.24
C LEU A 253 10.20 -9.64 -12.68
N THR A 254 9.27 -9.70 -13.60
CA THR A 254 9.54 -9.52 -15.04
C THR A 254 8.93 -8.24 -15.61
N GLY A 255 8.01 -7.60 -14.91
CA GLY A 255 7.24 -6.46 -15.40
C GLY A 255 6.33 -6.79 -16.58
N LYS A 256 6.09 -8.09 -16.88
CA LYS A 256 5.16 -8.53 -17.92
C LYS A 256 3.72 -8.37 -17.46
N GLU A 257 2.86 -7.95 -18.38
CA GLU A 257 1.43 -7.90 -18.14
C GLU A 257 0.87 -9.31 -17.93
N LEU A 258 0.14 -9.50 -16.83
CA LEU A 258 -0.64 -10.69 -16.54
C LEU A 258 -2.06 -10.52 -17.03
N TRP A 259 -2.64 -9.35 -16.82
CA TRP A 259 -3.92 -8.94 -17.36
C TRP A 259 -4.09 -7.42 -17.34
N LYS A 260 -4.90 -6.92 -18.25
CA LYS A 260 -5.38 -5.53 -18.32
C LYS A 260 -6.90 -5.54 -18.42
N ARG A 261 -7.58 -4.62 -17.75
CA ARG A 261 -9.01 -4.35 -17.91
C ARG A 261 -9.26 -2.87 -18.11
N ASP A 262 -10.03 -2.55 -19.10
CA ASP A 262 -10.53 -1.19 -19.28
C ASP A 262 -11.52 -0.87 -18.17
N ARG A 263 -11.55 0.38 -17.77
CA ARG A 263 -12.36 0.85 -16.65
C ARG A 263 -13.36 1.90 -17.14
N ASP A 264 -14.46 1.41 -17.68
CA ASP A 264 -15.51 2.25 -18.24
C ASP A 264 -16.25 3.04 -17.16
N SER A 265 -16.47 4.30 -17.45
CA SER A 265 -17.20 5.25 -16.61
C SER A 265 -17.85 6.31 -17.50
N ASP A 266 -18.92 6.92 -17.00
CA ASP A 266 -19.56 8.09 -17.61
C ASP A 266 -19.18 9.40 -16.91
N ALA A 267 -18.11 9.38 -16.12
CA ALA A 267 -17.53 10.56 -15.48
C ALA A 267 -17.14 11.62 -16.50
N LYS A 268 -17.15 12.89 -16.08
CA LYS A 268 -16.89 14.04 -16.95
C LYS A 268 -15.90 15.00 -16.30
N ALA A 269 -15.09 15.65 -17.12
CA ALA A 269 -14.14 16.69 -16.73
C ALA A 269 -13.15 16.19 -15.66
N GLU A 270 -12.93 16.93 -14.55
CA GLU A 270 -11.99 16.51 -13.50
C GLU A 270 -12.35 15.17 -12.85
N CYS A 271 -13.63 14.74 -12.92
CA CYS A 271 -14.08 13.49 -12.33
C CYS A 271 -13.55 12.24 -13.04
N GLU A 272 -13.08 12.37 -14.28
CA GLU A 272 -12.43 11.28 -15.03
C GLU A 272 -11.09 10.88 -14.42
N HIS A 273 -10.50 11.75 -13.61
CA HIS A 273 -9.20 11.54 -13.00
C HIS A 273 -9.31 10.91 -11.61
N SER A 274 -8.38 10.01 -11.29
CA SER A 274 -8.19 9.50 -9.96
C SER A 274 -6.74 9.65 -9.51
N TYR A 275 -6.59 9.94 -8.23
CA TYR A 275 -5.31 10.05 -7.52
C TYR A 275 -5.20 9.01 -6.41
N ALA A 276 -6.29 8.26 -6.20
CA ALA A 276 -6.38 7.18 -5.24
C ALA A 276 -5.48 6.00 -5.64
N SER A 277 -4.96 5.30 -4.67
CA SER A 277 -4.23 4.05 -4.90
C SER A 277 -5.19 2.85 -4.85
N PRO A 278 -4.90 1.76 -5.58
CA PRO A 278 -5.66 0.52 -5.45
C PRO A 278 -5.53 -0.05 -4.04
N VAL A 279 -6.54 -0.79 -3.61
CA VAL A 279 -6.62 -1.40 -2.27
C VAL A 279 -7.02 -2.86 -2.40
N LEU A 280 -6.50 -3.72 -1.53
CA LEU A 280 -6.86 -5.12 -1.46
C LEU A 280 -7.88 -5.33 -0.36
N TYR A 281 -8.99 -6.02 -0.66
CA TYR A 281 -9.87 -6.61 0.34
C TYR A 281 -9.59 -8.09 0.50
N ARG A 282 -9.48 -8.55 1.75
CA ARG A 282 -9.31 -9.97 2.08
C ARG A 282 -9.82 -10.25 3.49
N ASP A 283 -10.71 -11.22 3.64
CA ASP A 283 -11.25 -11.63 4.95
C ASP A 283 -11.23 -13.15 5.18
N GLY A 284 -10.56 -13.91 4.30
CA GLY A 284 -10.50 -15.36 4.32
C GLY A 284 -11.67 -16.06 3.62
N LYS A 285 -12.73 -15.32 3.23
CA LYS A 285 -13.87 -15.84 2.45
C LYS A 285 -13.86 -15.32 1.03
N VAL A 286 -13.60 -14.04 0.88
CA VAL A 286 -13.50 -13.36 -0.42
C VAL A 286 -12.27 -12.50 -0.45
N GLU A 287 -11.71 -12.33 -1.66
CA GLU A 287 -10.60 -11.43 -1.91
C GLU A 287 -10.75 -10.79 -3.28
N TYR A 288 -10.39 -9.52 -3.37
CA TYR A 288 -10.44 -8.77 -4.61
C TYR A 288 -9.67 -7.46 -4.52
N LEU A 289 -9.34 -6.92 -5.69
CA LEU A 289 -8.74 -5.60 -5.83
C LEU A 289 -9.84 -4.55 -5.91
N LEU A 290 -9.70 -3.46 -5.16
CA LEU A 290 -10.54 -2.28 -5.26
C LEU A 290 -9.81 -1.19 -6.03
N THR A 291 -10.50 -0.59 -7.01
CA THR A 291 -10.09 0.63 -7.69
C THR A 291 -11.10 1.74 -7.46
N HIS A 292 -10.65 2.97 -7.34
CA HIS A 292 -11.49 4.09 -6.94
C HIS A 292 -11.21 5.32 -7.79
N GLY A 293 -12.24 5.92 -8.35
CA GLY A 293 -12.17 7.12 -9.19
C GLY A 293 -13.15 7.04 -10.36
N ALA A 294 -13.21 8.11 -11.14
CA ALA A 294 -14.13 8.24 -12.24
C ALA A 294 -15.56 7.86 -11.84
N ASP A 295 -16.05 8.47 -10.76
CA ASP A 295 -17.37 8.33 -10.13
C ASP A 295 -17.71 6.97 -9.52
N PHE A 296 -16.80 5.97 -9.57
CA PHE A 296 -17.07 4.63 -9.07
C PHE A 296 -15.96 4.11 -8.15
N VAL A 297 -16.34 3.27 -7.19
CA VAL A 297 -15.48 2.23 -6.65
C VAL A 297 -15.83 0.91 -7.32
N ILE A 298 -14.82 0.15 -7.76
CA ILE A 298 -15.02 -1.11 -8.49
C ILE A 298 -14.14 -2.20 -7.86
N ALA A 299 -14.73 -3.36 -7.63
CA ALA A 299 -14.01 -4.56 -7.21
C ALA A 299 -13.68 -5.45 -8.43
N HIS A 300 -12.42 -5.89 -8.48
CA HIS A 300 -11.90 -6.71 -9.56
C HIS A 300 -11.37 -8.05 -9.03
N SER A 301 -11.60 -9.11 -9.78
CA SER A 301 -10.95 -10.41 -9.54
C SER A 301 -9.43 -10.28 -9.59
N LEU A 302 -8.73 -10.84 -8.61
CA LEU A 302 -7.26 -10.86 -8.61
C LEU A 302 -6.69 -11.73 -9.73
N GLU A 303 -7.44 -12.75 -10.18
CA GLU A 303 -6.98 -13.71 -11.16
C GLU A 303 -6.87 -13.10 -12.56
N ASP A 304 -7.95 -12.43 -13.01
CA ASP A 304 -8.11 -11.98 -14.40
C ASP A 304 -8.58 -10.52 -14.54
N GLY A 305 -8.79 -9.81 -13.43
CA GLY A 305 -9.18 -8.41 -13.39
C GLY A 305 -10.67 -8.15 -13.74
N ARG A 306 -11.49 -9.19 -14.01
CA ARG A 306 -12.90 -8.99 -14.29
C ARG A 306 -13.59 -8.27 -13.14
N GLU A 307 -14.55 -7.42 -13.49
CA GLU A 307 -15.35 -6.73 -12.52
C GLU A 307 -16.26 -7.70 -11.75
N LEU A 308 -16.26 -7.59 -10.43
CA LEU A 308 -17.10 -8.38 -9.52
C LEU A 308 -18.32 -7.59 -9.08
N TRP A 309 -18.10 -6.33 -8.75
CA TRP A 309 -19.14 -5.37 -8.40
C TRP A 309 -18.64 -3.94 -8.60
N ARG A 310 -19.58 -3.02 -8.75
CA ARG A 310 -19.34 -1.57 -8.77
C ARG A 310 -20.33 -0.82 -7.90
N CYS A 311 -19.92 0.35 -7.41
CA CYS A 311 -20.76 1.30 -6.72
C CYS A 311 -20.52 2.71 -7.26
N GLY A 312 -21.56 3.34 -7.77
CA GLY A 312 -21.61 4.73 -8.19
C GLY A 312 -22.19 5.66 -7.12
N GLU A 313 -22.79 6.78 -7.57
CA GLU A 313 -23.41 7.82 -6.71
C GLU A 313 -22.47 8.47 -5.69
N LEU A 314 -21.15 8.27 -5.88
CA LEU A 314 -20.13 9.01 -5.13
C LEU A 314 -20.06 10.49 -5.56
N ASN A 315 -20.53 10.76 -6.77
CA ASN A 315 -20.82 12.07 -7.33
C ASN A 315 -22.25 12.00 -7.90
N PRO A 316 -23.28 12.36 -7.11
CA PRO A 316 -24.67 12.10 -7.47
C PRO A 316 -25.08 12.73 -8.81
N LYS A 317 -25.67 11.93 -9.70
CA LYS A 317 -26.09 12.40 -11.03
C LYS A 317 -27.15 13.52 -10.97
N SER A 318 -27.98 13.52 -9.92
CA SER A 318 -29.01 14.55 -9.69
C SER A 318 -28.42 15.93 -9.36
N ASN A 319 -27.16 15.98 -8.89
CA ASN A 319 -26.43 17.21 -8.58
C ASN A 319 -24.94 17.03 -8.91
N TYR A 320 -24.67 16.68 -10.17
CA TYR A 320 -23.34 16.34 -10.64
C TYR A 320 -22.37 17.52 -10.54
N ASN A 321 -21.25 17.31 -9.82
CA ASN A 321 -20.21 18.30 -9.73
C ASN A 321 -18.99 17.89 -10.61
N PRO A 322 -18.76 18.55 -11.75
CA PRO A 322 -17.70 18.16 -12.70
C PRO A 322 -16.27 18.42 -12.19
N THR A 323 -16.11 19.01 -10.99
CA THR A 323 -14.80 19.28 -10.39
C THR A 323 -14.46 18.32 -9.24
N LEU A 324 -15.31 17.31 -8.98
CA LEU A 324 -15.03 16.26 -7.99
C LEU A 324 -14.03 15.25 -8.56
N ARG A 325 -12.81 15.33 -8.13
CA ARG A 325 -11.78 14.30 -8.40
C ARG A 325 -11.57 13.45 -7.17
N PHE A 326 -11.30 12.18 -7.35
CA PHE A 326 -11.13 11.21 -6.28
C PHE A 326 -9.66 11.11 -5.88
N VAL A 327 -9.33 11.56 -4.67
CA VAL A 327 -7.96 11.59 -4.15
C VAL A 327 -7.80 10.61 -2.99
N ALA A 328 -8.70 10.66 -2.01
CA ALA A 328 -8.71 9.71 -0.91
C ALA A 328 -8.98 8.29 -1.42
N SER A 329 -8.17 7.33 -0.99
CA SER A 329 -8.39 5.91 -1.30
C SER A 329 -9.39 5.28 -0.34
N PRO A 330 -10.15 4.26 -0.75
CA PRO A 330 -10.90 3.43 0.17
C PRO A 330 -10.01 2.80 1.23
N VAL A 331 -10.62 2.38 2.33
CA VAL A 331 -9.99 1.53 3.33
C VAL A 331 -10.83 0.28 3.48
N ALA A 332 -10.18 -0.88 3.44
CA ALA A 332 -10.83 -2.19 3.50
C ALA A 332 -10.37 -2.94 4.75
N VAL A 333 -11.32 -3.30 5.59
CA VAL A 333 -11.10 -4.16 6.76
C VAL A 333 -12.10 -5.32 6.75
N PRO A 334 -11.87 -6.43 7.46
CA PRO A 334 -12.83 -7.53 7.50
C PRO A 334 -14.25 -7.06 7.84
N GLY A 335 -15.19 -7.32 6.94
CA GLY A 335 -16.60 -6.96 7.10
C GLY A 335 -17.01 -5.55 6.69
N LEU A 336 -16.08 -4.65 6.33
CA LEU A 336 -16.40 -3.27 5.98
C LEU A 336 -15.39 -2.67 4.98
N ILE A 337 -15.91 -2.00 3.97
CA ILE A 337 -15.13 -1.14 3.07
C ILE A 337 -15.63 0.29 3.23
N VAL A 338 -14.78 1.19 3.70
CA VAL A 338 -15.11 2.62 3.80
C VAL A 338 -14.66 3.30 2.51
N VAL A 339 -15.62 3.82 1.75
CA VAL A 339 -15.42 4.46 0.45
C VAL A 339 -15.66 5.95 0.58
N PRO A 340 -14.61 6.78 0.56
CA PRO A 340 -14.77 8.24 0.53
C PRO A 340 -15.12 8.70 -0.88
N SER A 341 -15.79 9.82 -1.00
CA SER A 341 -15.85 10.57 -2.26
C SER A 341 -14.78 11.68 -2.28
N ALA A 342 -15.17 12.93 -2.54
CA ALA A 342 -14.25 14.06 -2.50
C ALA A 342 -14.95 15.35 -2.07
N LYS A 343 -14.19 16.36 -1.65
CA LYS A 343 -14.65 17.73 -1.40
C LYS A 343 -15.98 17.83 -0.60
N ASN A 344 -16.02 17.22 0.57
CA ASN A 344 -17.19 17.18 1.45
C ASN A 344 -18.39 16.36 0.92
N GLY A 345 -18.20 15.52 -0.06
CA GLY A 345 -19.22 14.62 -0.58
C GLY A 345 -19.57 13.46 0.37
N PRO A 346 -20.25 12.43 -0.12
CA PRO A 346 -20.63 11.29 0.69
C PRO A 346 -19.45 10.36 1.07
N VAL A 347 -19.67 9.57 2.12
CA VAL A 347 -18.82 8.43 2.52
C VAL A 347 -19.74 7.22 2.69
N PHE A 348 -19.37 6.11 2.09
CA PHE A 348 -20.16 4.87 2.16
C PHE A 348 -19.42 3.79 2.94
N GLY A 349 -20.13 3.10 3.81
CA GLY A 349 -19.73 1.81 4.38
C GLY A 349 -20.33 0.68 3.55
N VAL A 350 -19.52 0.04 2.69
CA VAL A 350 -19.95 -1.02 1.79
C VAL A 350 -19.67 -2.39 2.41
N LYS A 351 -20.62 -3.32 2.28
CA LYS A 351 -20.44 -4.71 2.70
C LYS A 351 -19.61 -5.48 1.66
N PRO A 352 -18.71 -6.36 2.07
CA PRO A 352 -17.74 -6.96 1.17
C PRO A 352 -18.30 -8.09 0.27
N ASP A 353 -19.46 -8.63 0.58
CA ASP A 353 -20.14 -9.71 -0.17
C ASP A 353 -20.99 -9.21 -1.35
N ALA A 354 -20.85 -7.94 -1.70
CA ALA A 354 -21.51 -7.28 -2.82
C ALA A 354 -21.25 -7.97 -4.17
N LYS A 355 -22.22 -7.87 -5.10
CA LYS A 355 -22.11 -8.41 -6.47
C LYS A 355 -22.85 -7.53 -7.48
N GLY A 356 -22.27 -7.38 -8.67
CA GLY A 356 -22.87 -6.59 -9.76
C GLY A 356 -22.92 -5.10 -9.44
N ASP A 357 -23.84 -4.38 -10.04
CA ASP A 357 -24.00 -2.94 -9.74
C ASP A 357 -24.83 -2.76 -8.46
N ILE A 358 -24.16 -2.31 -7.41
CA ILE A 358 -24.77 -2.11 -6.08
C ILE A 358 -25.23 -0.68 -5.83
N THR A 359 -25.10 0.22 -6.78
CA THR A 359 -25.37 1.64 -6.62
C THR A 359 -26.72 1.92 -5.97
N ALA A 360 -27.77 1.19 -6.38
CA ALA A 360 -29.14 1.33 -5.87
C ALA A 360 -29.55 0.22 -4.87
N VAL A 361 -28.63 -0.68 -4.49
CA VAL A 361 -28.92 -1.84 -3.62
C VAL A 361 -28.69 -1.44 -2.16
N ALA A 362 -29.76 -1.12 -1.45
CA ALA A 362 -29.66 -0.64 -0.04
C ALA A 362 -28.97 -1.65 0.89
N GLU A 363 -29.20 -2.94 0.69
CA GLU A 363 -28.66 -4.04 1.49
C GLU A 363 -27.14 -4.21 1.36
N ALA A 364 -26.55 -3.67 0.27
CA ALA A 364 -25.09 -3.71 0.05
C ALA A 364 -24.33 -2.74 0.96
N PHE A 365 -25.03 -1.84 1.64
CA PHE A 365 -24.41 -0.86 2.50
C PHE A 365 -24.67 -1.18 3.98
N ALA A 366 -23.66 -1.00 4.80
CA ALA A 366 -23.80 -0.92 6.24
C ALA A 366 -24.41 0.45 6.62
N TRP A 367 -23.94 1.50 5.96
CA TRP A 367 -24.40 2.87 6.14
C TRP A 367 -23.97 3.77 4.97
N LYS A 368 -24.64 4.94 4.85
CA LYS A 368 -24.26 6.03 3.94
C LYS A 368 -24.27 7.34 4.71
N ARG A 369 -23.16 8.07 4.67
CA ARG A 369 -23.04 9.41 5.19
C ARG A 369 -23.06 10.39 4.02
N PRO A 370 -23.99 11.36 3.97
CA PRO A 370 -24.18 12.18 2.76
C PRO A 370 -23.12 13.26 2.56
N LEU A 371 -22.43 13.70 3.63
CA LEU A 371 -21.53 14.85 3.59
C LEU A 371 -20.28 14.64 4.46
N ASN A 372 -19.30 15.53 4.28
CA ASN A 372 -18.11 15.68 5.11
C ASN A 372 -17.05 14.58 4.92
N THR A 373 -16.88 14.11 3.69
CA THR A 373 -15.72 13.28 3.35
C THR A 373 -14.43 14.13 3.36
N PRO A 374 -13.29 13.56 3.69
CA PRO A 374 -11.99 14.17 3.42
C PRO A 374 -11.78 14.37 1.91
N ASP A 375 -11.06 15.43 1.52
CA ASP A 375 -10.66 15.63 0.11
C ASP A 375 -9.45 14.75 -0.25
N VAL A 376 -8.41 14.73 0.57
CA VAL A 376 -7.13 14.04 0.28
C VAL A 376 -6.82 12.92 1.26
N PRO A 377 -6.88 13.12 2.59
CA PRO A 377 -6.54 12.06 3.52
C PRO A 377 -7.50 10.87 3.40
N SER A 378 -6.95 9.66 3.23
CA SER A 378 -7.75 8.43 3.22
C SER A 378 -8.26 8.10 4.62
N PRO A 379 -9.41 7.41 4.76
CA PRO A 379 -9.94 6.98 6.05
C PRO A 379 -8.97 6.06 6.80
N LEU A 380 -9.17 5.95 8.13
CA LEU A 380 -8.58 4.92 8.96
C LEU A 380 -9.70 4.19 9.69
N VAL A 381 -9.62 2.86 9.77
CA VAL A 381 -10.60 2.04 10.51
C VAL A 381 -9.87 1.21 11.54
N HIS A 382 -10.20 1.38 12.82
CA HIS A 382 -9.57 0.65 13.91
C HIS A 382 -10.53 0.44 15.07
N GLU A 383 -10.57 -0.77 15.62
CA GLU A 383 -11.40 -1.15 16.80
C GLU A 383 -12.85 -0.66 16.73
N GLY A 384 -13.50 -0.88 15.56
CA GLY A 384 -14.91 -0.52 15.36
C GLY A 384 -15.16 0.97 15.18
N LEU A 385 -14.13 1.78 14.96
CA LEU A 385 -14.20 3.21 14.70
C LEU A 385 -13.65 3.57 13.33
N VAL A 386 -14.28 4.53 12.67
CA VAL A 386 -13.82 5.16 11.44
C VAL A 386 -13.31 6.56 11.76
N TYR A 387 -12.10 6.86 11.37
CA TYR A 387 -11.47 8.18 11.53
C TYR A 387 -11.34 8.85 10.17
N LEU A 388 -11.94 10.02 10.03
CA LEU A 388 -11.91 10.84 8.83
C LEU A 388 -11.19 12.17 9.16
N CYS A 389 -9.96 12.34 8.69
CA CYS A 389 -9.24 13.60 8.84
C CYS A 389 -9.58 14.50 7.65
N ARG A 390 -10.34 15.57 7.87
CA ARG A 390 -10.67 16.54 6.83
C ARG A 390 -9.48 17.44 6.55
N GLU A 391 -9.44 17.97 5.32
CA GLU A 391 -8.36 18.84 4.87
C GLU A 391 -8.10 20.05 5.78
N ASN A 392 -9.14 20.58 6.42
CA ASN A 392 -9.05 21.75 7.31
C ASN A 392 -8.62 21.41 8.76
N GLY A 393 -8.25 20.13 9.02
CA GLY A 393 -7.83 19.66 10.34
C GLY A 393 -8.95 19.22 11.27
N ASN A 394 -10.18 19.12 10.80
CA ASN A 394 -11.24 18.49 11.57
C ASN A 394 -11.08 16.97 11.52
N LEU A 395 -11.06 16.33 12.68
CA LEU A 395 -11.14 14.88 12.84
C LEU A 395 -12.57 14.49 13.17
N ILE A 396 -13.19 13.70 12.29
CA ILE A 396 -14.49 13.08 12.52
C ILE A 396 -14.23 11.63 12.92
N VAL A 397 -14.87 11.21 14.01
CA VAL A 397 -14.89 9.80 14.44
C VAL A 397 -16.31 9.28 14.41
N MET A 398 -16.47 8.11 13.82
CA MET A 398 -17.75 7.46 13.59
C MET A 398 -17.70 6.02 14.09
N ASP A 399 -18.85 5.50 14.47
CA ASP A 399 -19.03 4.08 14.71
C ASP A 399 -18.97 3.32 13.37
N ALA A 400 -18.10 2.32 13.26
CA ALA A 400 -17.87 1.60 12.01
C ALA A 400 -19.07 0.74 11.58
N LYS A 401 -19.90 0.31 12.53
CA LYS A 401 -21.06 -0.54 12.26
C LYS A 401 -22.28 0.27 11.81
N THR A 402 -22.51 1.44 12.41
CA THR A 402 -23.72 2.25 12.20
C THR A 402 -23.49 3.47 11.32
N GLY A 403 -22.24 3.94 11.17
CA GLY A 403 -21.92 5.19 10.53
C GLY A 403 -22.28 6.45 11.33
N GLU A 404 -22.75 6.29 12.57
CA GLU A 404 -23.09 7.40 13.44
C GLU A 404 -21.85 8.16 13.89
N GLN A 405 -21.92 9.49 13.82
CA GLN A 405 -20.85 10.34 14.29
C GLN A 405 -20.78 10.35 15.81
N ILE A 406 -19.60 10.00 16.35
CA ILE A 406 -19.30 10.05 17.78
C ILE A 406 -18.85 11.47 18.14
N TYR A 407 -17.89 12.01 17.40
CA TYR A 407 -17.48 13.40 17.54
C TYR A 407 -16.90 13.96 16.22
N GLU A 408 -16.88 15.29 16.12
CA GLU A 408 -16.08 16.07 15.20
C GLU A 408 -15.35 17.15 15.99
N LYS A 409 -14.02 17.14 15.94
CA LYS A 409 -13.18 18.10 16.68
C LYS A 409 -12.03 18.56 15.81
N ARG A 410 -11.67 19.83 15.96
CA ARG A 410 -10.52 20.40 15.26
C ARG A 410 -9.23 20.09 15.98
N THR A 411 -8.23 19.56 15.25
CA THR A 411 -6.89 19.28 15.76
C THR A 411 -5.99 20.51 15.61
N VAL A 412 -5.63 20.85 14.39
CA VAL A 412 -4.88 22.05 14.05
C VAL A 412 -5.49 22.72 12.81
N ALA A 413 -5.50 24.07 12.79
CA ALA A 413 -6.07 24.82 11.68
C ALA A 413 -5.07 24.93 10.54
N ASP A 414 -4.79 23.82 9.88
CA ASP A 414 -3.91 23.73 8.72
C ASP A 414 -4.40 22.68 7.73
N ARG A 415 -3.84 22.72 6.52
CA ARG A 415 -4.16 21.73 5.48
C ARG A 415 -3.59 20.36 5.84
N HIS A 416 -4.39 19.30 5.65
CA HIS A 416 -3.95 17.92 5.78
C HIS A 416 -3.98 17.24 4.42
N ARG A 417 -2.83 16.69 4.01
CA ARG A 417 -2.65 15.87 2.80
C ARG A 417 -2.32 14.43 3.14
N ALA A 418 -1.60 14.25 4.23
CA ALA A 418 -1.25 12.94 4.76
C ALA A 418 -2.47 12.22 5.35
N SER A 419 -2.55 10.93 5.12
CA SER A 419 -3.57 10.07 5.73
C SER A 419 -3.24 9.78 7.20
N PRO A 420 -4.25 9.64 8.08
CA PRO A 420 -4.07 9.21 9.46
C PRO A 420 -3.34 7.86 9.54
N VAL A 421 -2.47 7.72 10.55
CA VAL A 421 -1.79 6.46 10.87
C VAL A 421 -2.04 6.14 12.34
N TYR A 422 -2.37 4.87 12.61
CA TYR A 422 -2.56 4.37 13.97
C TYR A 422 -1.35 3.56 14.44
N ALA A 423 -0.95 3.77 15.67
CA ALA A 423 -0.10 2.85 16.42
C ALA A 423 -0.22 3.10 17.93
N ASP A 424 -0.12 2.06 18.73
CA ASP A 424 0.04 2.12 20.18
C ASP A 424 -1.03 2.99 20.89
N GLY A 425 -2.31 2.82 20.51
CA GLY A 425 -3.42 3.58 21.06
C GLY A 425 -3.51 5.05 20.62
N LYS A 426 -2.78 5.43 19.58
CA LYS A 426 -2.65 6.81 19.12
C LYS A 426 -2.94 6.94 17.63
N ILE A 427 -3.50 8.07 17.22
CA ILE A 427 -3.68 8.49 15.83
C ILE A 427 -2.73 9.64 15.56
N TYR A 428 -1.88 9.48 14.55
CA TYR A 428 -0.94 10.51 14.10
C TYR A 428 -1.54 11.24 12.88
N LEU A 429 -1.77 12.54 13.03
CA LEU A 429 -2.37 13.42 12.03
C LEU A 429 -1.33 14.45 11.59
N THR A 430 -0.88 14.35 10.35
CA THR A 430 0.21 15.18 9.82
C THR A 430 -0.35 16.32 8.97
N ALA A 431 -0.11 17.54 9.41
CA ALA A 431 -0.51 18.75 8.71
C ALA A 431 0.60 19.29 7.79
N ARG A 432 0.19 20.06 6.78
CA ARG A 432 1.04 20.55 5.69
C ARG A 432 2.22 21.38 6.16
N LYS A 433 2.05 22.21 7.19
CA LYS A 433 3.12 23.06 7.76
C LYS A 433 4.07 22.32 8.70
N GLY A 434 4.02 21.00 8.74
CA GLY A 434 4.94 20.18 9.54
C GLY A 434 4.51 19.98 10.97
N ILE A 435 3.25 20.21 11.29
CA ILE A 435 2.68 19.92 12.61
C ILE A 435 2.10 18.51 12.58
N VAL A 436 2.53 17.67 13.53
CA VAL A 436 1.96 16.32 13.73
C VAL A 436 1.19 16.32 15.06
N THR A 437 -0.13 16.25 14.96
CA THR A 437 -1.00 16.13 16.13
C THR A 437 -1.16 14.66 16.48
N VAL A 438 -0.86 14.31 17.72
CA VAL A 438 -1.07 12.97 18.28
C VAL A 438 -2.34 12.98 19.08
N VAL A 439 -3.33 12.21 18.65
CA VAL A 439 -4.65 12.09 19.30
C VAL A 439 -4.77 10.70 19.90
N LYS A 440 -5.34 10.58 21.09
CA LYS A 440 -5.71 9.30 21.68
C LYS A 440 -6.75 8.62 20.78
N ALA A 441 -6.51 7.37 20.42
CA ALA A 441 -7.51 6.58 19.70
C ALA A 441 -8.69 6.24 20.62
N GLY A 442 -9.92 6.30 20.09
CA GLY A 442 -11.10 5.93 20.87
C GLY A 442 -12.29 6.87 20.66
N ARG A 443 -13.29 6.69 21.53
CA ARG A 443 -14.59 7.40 21.46
C ARG A 443 -14.54 8.78 22.11
N GLU A 444 -13.49 9.11 22.83
CA GLU A 444 -13.26 10.40 23.48
C GLU A 444 -12.14 11.16 22.78
N PHE A 445 -12.34 12.45 22.53
CA PHE A 445 -11.33 13.29 21.90
C PHE A 445 -10.33 13.82 22.91
N GLU A 446 -9.07 13.47 22.74
CA GLU A 446 -7.96 13.96 23.56
C GLU A 446 -6.72 14.18 22.68
N ILE A 447 -6.19 15.41 22.64
CA ILE A 447 -4.91 15.69 22.02
C ILE A 447 -3.80 15.41 23.05
N LEU A 448 -2.96 14.43 22.76
CA LEU A 448 -1.82 14.05 23.62
C LEU A 448 -0.60 14.94 23.38
N ALA A 449 -0.41 15.38 22.14
CA ALA A 449 0.68 16.30 21.76
C ALA A 449 0.41 16.97 20.40
N SER A 450 1.08 18.10 20.21
CA SER A 450 1.22 18.76 18.92
C SER A 450 2.71 19.01 18.70
N ASN A 451 3.28 18.33 17.71
CA ASN A 451 4.73 18.28 17.45
C ASN A 451 5.05 19.04 16.17
N GLU A 452 5.98 19.98 16.23
CA GLU A 452 6.31 20.83 15.09
C GLU A 452 7.71 20.54 14.55
N LEU A 453 7.81 20.16 13.26
CA LEU A 453 9.07 20.01 12.54
C LEU A 453 9.43 21.25 11.72
N GLY A 454 8.46 22.13 11.42
CA GLY A 454 8.65 23.39 10.71
C GLY A 454 9.05 23.25 9.24
N GLU A 455 8.77 22.09 8.63
CA GLU A 455 9.01 21.78 7.23
C GLU A 455 7.72 21.27 6.60
N SER A 456 7.49 21.59 5.33
CA SER A 456 6.27 21.14 4.64
C SER A 456 6.20 19.62 4.51
N ILE A 457 5.04 19.04 4.82
CA ILE A 457 4.80 17.59 4.75
C ILE A 457 3.55 17.31 3.95
N SER A 458 3.63 16.33 3.01
CA SER A 458 2.47 15.75 2.32
C SER A 458 2.39 14.24 2.49
N ALA A 459 3.52 13.59 2.77
CA ALA A 459 3.60 12.14 2.97
C ALA A 459 2.94 11.69 4.28
N SER A 460 2.27 10.55 4.26
CA SER A 460 1.86 9.89 5.50
C SER A 460 3.07 9.33 6.23
N PRO A 461 3.09 9.28 7.57
CA PRO A 461 4.16 8.62 8.31
C PRO A 461 4.24 7.12 7.98
N ALA A 462 5.45 6.56 8.06
CA ALA A 462 5.67 5.12 8.12
C ALA A 462 6.15 4.74 9.53
N ILE A 463 5.68 3.61 10.05
CA ILE A 463 6.04 3.17 11.42
C ILE A 463 6.68 1.79 11.33
N SER A 464 7.90 1.68 11.82
CA SER A 464 8.70 0.45 11.78
C SER A 464 9.89 0.57 12.72
N ASN A 465 10.38 -0.55 13.23
CA ASN A 465 11.58 -0.60 14.07
C ASN A 465 11.51 0.29 15.33
N GLY A 466 10.33 0.41 15.96
CA GLY A 466 10.11 1.27 17.13
C GLY A 466 10.19 2.77 16.83
N ARG A 467 10.14 3.17 15.56
CA ARG A 467 10.28 4.56 15.10
C ARG A 467 9.16 5.00 14.19
N ILE A 468 8.95 6.31 14.14
CA ILE A 468 8.06 6.97 13.19
C ILE A 468 8.96 7.68 12.15
N TYR A 469 8.87 7.25 10.89
CA TYR A 469 9.56 7.89 9.78
C TYR A 469 8.66 8.92 9.14
N ILE A 470 9.06 10.18 9.21
CA ILE A 470 8.32 11.32 8.66
C ILE A 470 9.14 11.94 7.54
N ARG A 471 8.58 11.92 6.32
CA ARG A 471 9.17 12.58 5.18
C ARG A 471 8.58 13.97 5.01
N SER A 472 9.41 14.98 5.19
CA SER A 472 9.12 16.37 4.80
C SER A 472 9.56 16.61 3.34
N PHE A 473 9.37 17.83 2.83
CA PHE A 473 9.91 18.19 1.51
C PHE A 473 11.43 18.23 1.49
N ASP A 474 12.04 18.57 2.61
CA ASP A 474 13.47 18.82 2.74
C ASP A 474 14.25 17.64 3.34
N ALA A 475 13.58 16.76 4.08
CA ALA A 475 14.25 15.73 4.85
C ALA A 475 13.41 14.48 5.12
N LEU A 476 14.11 13.42 5.51
CA LEU A 476 13.55 12.27 6.21
C LEU A 476 13.96 12.35 7.68
N TYR A 477 12.98 12.26 8.56
CA TYR A 477 13.16 12.18 10.01
C TYR A 477 12.90 10.76 10.51
N ALA A 478 13.73 10.29 11.44
CA ALA A 478 13.41 9.15 12.29
C ALA A 478 13.09 9.65 13.69
N ILE A 479 11.83 9.53 14.09
CA ILE A 479 11.35 9.96 15.41
C ILE A 479 11.33 8.75 16.33
N GLY A 480 11.98 8.86 17.47
CA GLY A 480 12.20 7.80 18.46
C GLY A 480 13.65 7.69 18.86
N LYS A 481 13.99 6.63 19.62
CA LYS A 481 15.35 6.35 20.09
C LYS A 481 16.16 5.55 19.08
#